data_fbb35c41cd22ccfcb3bc5bed47a80893
#
_entry.id   fbb35c41cd22ccfcb3bc5bed47a80893
#
_cell.length_a   1.000
_cell.length_b   1.000
_cell.length_c   1.000
_cell.angle_alpha   90.00
_cell.angle_beta   90.00
_cell.angle_gamma   90.00
#
_symmetry.space_group_name_H-M   'P 1'
#
loop_
_entity.id
_entity.type
_entity.pdbx_description
1 polymer ?
#
loop_
_entity_poly.entity_id
_entity_poly.type
_entity_poly.pdbx_seq_one_letter_code
_entity_poly.pdbx_strand_id
1 'polypeptide(L)'
;MNWQPNRQRDTSLQQQIVQWITALVEQGDWVAGTKLPTQRQLAMQFGVNRSTVQQALEELKAIGLLESKIGSGVYVTHNSWHALIQQTQPNWQTYIETSIHKPNYHTIQLINEYEQREDVIRLGTGELAPSLLPTEAIEASLRELSFQPKALGYSSPQGNDHLRAAICDYVRNRGIVAEPQQVCIVSGALQALQLIAVGLLEQGSIVFQEPTSYLNSVHPFQSVGMQMVSIHRDEQLAQTLSQRKRKKQAVFYAIPTLHNPTGQVWTSLEKKQLYEACQASRIPIIEDDVYHELLFEATSPPIKAMDSSGQVLYIGSVSKTLSPGLRIGWLIGPTTVIERLADIKMQTDYGSSAISQEIVLHWLQSGKYESHLASLRQHLQDRAHFTEQILQGKFKDIATWSKPKGGFYIWLKFHEPLIDKEFFMKLLQQQVLINPGYIYDPQDHHHIRLSYAYATYDELQEGLQILHKCVVEALLQ
;
A
#
# COMPACT_ATOMS: atom_id res chain seq x y z
N MET A 1 2.01 23.62 50.28
CA MET A 1 2.71 24.02 49.06
C MET A 1 2.33 25.47 48.75
N ASN A 2 3.30 26.41 48.86
CA ASN A 2 3.05 27.87 48.72
C ASN A 2 3.47 28.42 47.36
N TRP A 3 3.24 27.67 46.26
CA TRP A 3 3.53 28.16 44.93
C TRP A 3 2.30 28.87 44.34
N GLN A 4 2.54 30.01 43.67
CA GLN A 4 1.53 30.73 42.89
C GLN A 4 2.11 31.17 41.54
N PRO A 5 1.33 31.16 40.45
CA PRO A 5 1.80 31.61 39.15
C PRO A 5 2.02 33.14 39.15
N ASN A 6 3.08 33.56 38.49
CA ASN A 6 3.47 34.97 38.38
C ASN A 6 2.81 35.64 37.17
N ARG A 7 1.99 36.67 37.41
CA ARG A 7 1.29 37.44 36.38
C ARG A 7 2.18 38.35 35.52
N GLN A 8 3.44 38.53 35.93
CA GLN A 8 4.41 39.41 35.24
C GLN A 8 5.33 38.64 34.29
N ARG A 9 5.18 37.32 34.16
CA ARG A 9 5.96 36.52 33.22
C ARG A 9 5.30 36.51 31.84
N ASP A 10 6.12 36.41 30.79
CA ASP A 10 5.65 36.27 29.37
C ASP A 10 4.87 34.98 29.10
N THR A 11 4.95 33.98 30.00
CA THR A 11 4.21 32.73 29.93
C THR A 11 2.83 32.83 30.56
N SER A 12 1.80 32.28 29.91
CA SER A 12 0.44 32.32 30.44
C SER A 12 0.32 31.63 31.81
N LEU A 13 -0.63 32.06 32.64
CA LEU A 13 -0.89 31.43 33.95
C LEU A 13 -1.21 29.92 33.79
N GLN A 14 -1.89 29.54 32.73
CA GLN A 14 -2.18 28.14 32.37
C GLN A 14 -0.87 27.36 32.16
N GLN A 15 0.03 27.85 31.32
CA GLN A 15 1.33 27.19 31.05
C GLN A 15 2.20 27.08 32.30
N GLN A 16 2.19 28.11 33.17
CA GLN A 16 2.92 28.06 34.45
C GLN A 16 2.37 26.96 35.38
N ILE A 17 1.04 26.74 35.41
CA ILE A 17 0.40 25.67 36.19
C ILE A 17 0.76 24.29 35.59
N VAL A 18 0.75 24.16 34.25
CA VAL A 18 1.17 22.95 33.55
C VAL A 18 2.60 22.60 33.94
N GLN A 19 3.54 23.57 33.79
CA GLN A 19 4.95 23.36 34.12
C GLN A 19 5.16 22.98 35.59
N TRP A 20 4.44 23.64 36.51
CA TRP A 20 4.55 23.35 37.93
C TRP A 20 4.05 21.94 38.29
N ILE A 21 2.89 21.53 37.80
CA ILE A 21 2.38 20.17 38.01
C ILE A 21 3.31 19.12 37.41
N THR A 22 3.81 19.38 36.20
CA THR A 22 4.79 18.50 35.54
C THR A 22 6.04 18.35 36.43
N ALA A 23 6.59 19.44 36.93
CA ALA A 23 7.77 19.40 37.82
C ALA A 23 7.54 18.60 39.11
N LEU A 24 6.35 18.64 39.72
CA LEU A 24 6.02 17.84 40.89
C LEU A 24 5.98 16.34 40.61
N VAL A 25 5.52 15.98 39.41
CA VAL A 25 5.53 14.56 38.95
C VAL A 25 6.96 14.12 38.62
N GLU A 26 7.75 14.98 37.97
CA GLU A 26 9.16 14.71 37.62
C GLU A 26 10.06 14.54 38.87
N GLN A 27 9.85 15.35 39.89
CA GLN A 27 10.61 15.30 41.15
C GLN A 27 10.16 14.16 42.06
N GLY A 28 9.06 13.47 41.70
CA GLY A 28 8.49 12.37 42.47
C GLY A 28 7.65 12.82 43.67
N ASP A 29 7.36 14.10 43.79
CA ASP A 29 6.46 14.63 44.85
C ASP A 29 5.03 14.13 44.64
N TRP A 30 4.63 13.99 43.38
CA TRP A 30 3.36 13.35 42.96
C TRP A 30 3.63 12.09 42.18
N VAL A 31 3.58 10.94 42.86
CA VAL A 31 3.80 9.63 42.23
C VAL A 31 2.58 9.17 41.47
N ALA A 32 2.75 8.21 40.59
CA ALA A 32 1.67 7.55 39.83
C ALA A 32 0.55 7.08 40.79
N GLY A 33 -0.69 7.35 40.42
CA GLY A 33 -1.86 7.09 41.26
C GLY A 33 -2.17 8.18 42.32
N THR A 34 -1.33 9.23 42.46
CA THR A 34 -1.62 10.35 43.36
C THR A 34 -2.88 11.08 42.90
N LYS A 35 -3.83 11.25 43.81
CA LYS A 35 -5.05 12.05 43.59
C LYS A 35 -4.76 13.51 43.70
N LEU A 36 -5.06 14.29 42.66
CA LEU A 36 -4.91 15.74 42.69
C LEU A 36 -5.99 16.41 43.55
N PRO A 37 -5.68 17.58 44.18
CA PRO A 37 -6.71 18.43 44.75
C PRO A 37 -7.77 18.82 43.73
N THR A 38 -8.99 19.10 44.15
CA THR A 38 -10.06 19.50 43.25
C THR A 38 -9.74 20.80 42.52
N GLN A 39 -10.31 20.98 41.31
CA GLN A 39 -10.14 22.23 40.54
C GLN A 39 -10.42 23.49 41.38
N ARG A 40 -11.39 23.43 42.30
CA ARG A 40 -11.75 24.53 43.19
C ARG A 40 -10.63 24.79 44.21
N GLN A 41 -10.04 23.75 44.76
CA GLN A 41 -8.91 23.88 45.72
C GLN A 41 -7.67 24.41 45.02
N LEU A 42 -7.33 23.89 43.82
CA LEU A 42 -6.19 24.38 43.05
C LEU A 42 -6.37 25.84 42.61
N ALA A 43 -7.59 26.23 42.18
CA ALA A 43 -7.88 27.64 41.82
C ALA A 43 -7.69 28.60 43.00
N MET A 44 -8.14 28.18 44.18
CA MET A 44 -7.98 28.97 45.42
C MET A 44 -6.51 29.03 45.84
N GLN A 45 -5.77 27.92 45.77
CA GLN A 45 -4.35 27.85 46.11
C GLN A 45 -3.48 28.70 45.17
N PHE A 46 -3.75 28.69 43.86
CA PHE A 46 -2.99 29.42 42.85
C PHE A 46 -3.44 30.88 42.68
N GLY A 47 -4.55 31.28 43.26
CA GLY A 47 -5.09 32.65 43.11
C GLY A 47 -5.54 32.95 41.67
N VAL A 48 -6.07 31.95 40.95
CA VAL A 48 -6.52 32.04 39.55
C VAL A 48 -7.98 31.61 39.38
N ASN A 49 -8.54 31.90 38.22
CA ASN A 49 -9.89 31.44 37.87
C ASN A 49 -9.95 29.91 37.69
N ARG A 50 -11.10 29.32 38.02
CA ARG A 50 -11.32 27.88 37.88
C ARG A 50 -11.13 27.40 36.40
N SER A 51 -11.50 28.24 35.44
CA SER A 51 -11.32 27.94 33.99
C SER A 51 -9.85 27.78 33.62
N THR A 52 -8.94 28.62 34.19
CA THR A 52 -7.48 28.53 33.98
C THR A 52 -6.92 27.18 34.48
N VAL A 53 -7.36 26.76 35.67
CA VAL A 53 -6.98 25.44 36.19
C VAL A 53 -7.55 24.31 35.35
N GLN A 54 -8.80 24.44 34.93
CA GLN A 54 -9.45 23.43 34.08
C GLN A 54 -8.67 23.25 32.77
N GLN A 55 -8.32 24.34 32.08
CA GLN A 55 -7.54 24.30 30.84
C GLN A 55 -6.16 23.63 31.04
N ALA A 56 -5.46 23.99 32.15
CA ALA A 56 -4.19 23.36 32.48
C ALA A 56 -4.32 21.85 32.73
N LEU A 57 -5.37 21.41 33.45
CA LEU A 57 -5.61 20.01 33.72
C LEU A 57 -6.03 19.23 32.44
N GLU A 58 -6.80 19.85 31.54
CA GLU A 58 -7.14 19.23 30.25
C GLU A 58 -5.88 19.06 29.36
N GLU A 59 -4.98 20.05 29.36
CA GLU A 59 -3.69 19.95 28.67
C GLU A 59 -2.85 18.80 29.24
N LEU A 60 -2.75 18.69 30.56
CA LEU A 60 -2.01 17.61 31.23
C LEU A 60 -2.64 16.21 31.00
N LYS A 61 -3.96 16.14 30.81
CA LYS A 61 -4.64 14.90 30.39
C LYS A 61 -4.37 14.59 28.93
N ALA A 62 -4.40 15.60 28.06
CA ALA A 62 -4.14 15.42 26.63
C ALA A 62 -2.73 14.86 26.35
N ILE A 63 -1.73 15.25 27.15
CA ILE A 63 -0.37 14.68 27.10
C ILE A 63 -0.23 13.37 27.89
N GLY A 64 -1.30 12.86 28.50
CA GLY A 64 -1.30 11.58 29.23
C GLY A 64 -0.61 11.61 30.61
N LEU A 65 -0.29 12.79 31.16
CA LEU A 65 0.29 12.92 32.51
C LEU A 65 -0.76 12.71 33.61
N LEU A 66 -2.02 13.07 33.33
CA LEU A 66 -3.15 12.93 34.24
C LEU A 66 -4.28 12.12 33.61
N GLU A 67 -5.06 11.43 34.43
CA GLU A 67 -6.28 10.72 34.07
C GLU A 67 -7.47 11.10 34.94
N SER A 68 -8.68 11.10 34.37
CA SER A 68 -9.91 11.29 35.16
C SER A 68 -10.56 9.97 35.48
N LYS A 69 -10.87 9.70 36.76
CA LYS A 69 -11.71 8.58 37.17
C LYS A 69 -13.11 9.09 37.49
N ILE A 70 -14.11 8.61 36.77
CA ILE A 70 -15.51 9.06 36.90
C ILE A 70 -15.96 8.98 38.35
N GLY A 71 -16.49 10.08 38.88
CA GLY A 71 -16.97 10.19 40.25
C GLY A 71 -15.86 10.25 41.33
N SER A 72 -14.57 10.10 40.98
CA SER A 72 -13.49 9.98 41.94
C SER A 72 -12.47 11.15 41.91
N GLY A 73 -12.26 11.78 40.73
CA GLY A 73 -11.35 12.91 40.57
C GLY A 73 -10.29 12.73 39.49
N VAL A 74 -9.25 13.57 39.54
CA VAL A 74 -8.09 13.56 38.63
C VAL A 74 -6.90 12.92 39.36
N TYR A 75 -6.17 12.07 38.67
CA TYR A 75 -5.03 11.31 39.20
C TYR A 75 -3.82 11.42 38.27
N VAL A 76 -2.62 11.28 38.82
CA VAL A 76 -1.38 11.08 38.05
C VAL A 76 -1.45 9.69 37.43
N THR A 77 -1.24 9.57 36.11
CA THR A 77 -1.31 8.30 35.39
C THR A 77 -0.20 7.33 35.82
N HIS A 78 -0.46 6.02 35.73
CA HIS A 78 0.58 4.99 35.94
C HIS A 78 1.63 4.99 34.83
N ASN A 79 1.35 5.59 33.69
CA ASN A 79 2.25 5.72 32.53
C ASN A 79 2.92 7.11 32.44
N SER A 80 3.00 7.84 33.56
CA SER A 80 3.58 9.20 33.62
C SER A 80 5.04 9.28 33.11
N TRP A 81 5.79 8.17 33.15
CA TRP A 81 7.12 8.08 32.55
C TRP A 81 7.15 8.39 31.05
N HIS A 82 6.13 8.03 30.30
CA HIS A 82 6.05 8.37 28.87
C HIS A 82 5.91 9.88 28.64
N ALA A 83 5.14 10.58 29.48
CA ALA A 83 4.96 12.03 29.38
C ALA A 83 6.23 12.81 29.80
N LEU A 84 6.98 12.28 30.79
CA LEU A 84 8.23 12.87 31.29
C LEU A 84 9.39 12.67 30.28
N ILE A 85 9.46 11.50 29.66
CA ILE A 85 10.46 11.19 28.63
C ILE A 85 10.28 12.08 27.38
N GLN A 86 9.05 12.52 27.06
CA GLN A 86 8.80 13.41 25.94
C GLN A 86 9.47 14.80 26.06
N GLN A 87 9.74 15.30 27.28
CA GLN A 87 10.41 16.59 27.45
C GLN A 87 11.95 16.52 27.29
N THR A 88 12.54 15.34 27.46
CA THR A 88 14.00 15.11 27.30
C THR A 88 14.38 14.50 25.98
N GLN A 89 13.41 14.01 25.20
CA GLN A 89 13.63 13.44 23.87
C GLN A 89 13.55 14.52 22.78
N PRO A 90 14.24 14.31 21.63
CA PRO A 90 14.01 15.13 20.45
C PRO A 90 12.53 15.14 20.10
N ASN A 91 12.01 16.27 19.63
CA ASN A 91 10.61 16.34 19.18
C ASN A 91 10.43 15.56 17.86
N TRP A 92 10.28 14.25 17.99
CA TRP A 92 10.08 13.34 16.85
C TRP A 92 8.89 13.72 15.97
N GLN A 93 7.86 14.37 16.56
CA GLN A 93 6.70 14.84 15.80
C GLN A 93 7.11 15.84 14.71
N THR A 94 8.00 16.78 15.04
CA THR A 94 8.55 17.75 14.06
C THR A 94 9.29 17.03 12.93
N TYR A 95 10.10 15.99 13.27
CA TYR A 95 10.81 15.20 12.25
C TYR A 95 9.83 14.44 11.34
N ILE A 96 8.79 13.84 11.90
CA ILE A 96 7.73 13.12 11.15
C ILE A 96 7.00 14.09 10.23
N GLU A 97 6.56 15.24 10.72
CA GLU A 97 5.79 16.23 9.95
C GLU A 97 6.60 16.88 8.83
N THR A 98 7.90 17.07 9.02
CA THR A 98 8.80 17.66 8.03
C THR A 98 9.42 16.64 7.08
N SER A 99 9.24 15.34 7.32
CA SER A 99 9.81 14.29 6.48
C SER A 99 9.25 14.32 5.06
N ILE A 100 10.04 13.86 4.10
CA ILE A 100 9.63 13.74 2.69
C ILE A 100 8.49 12.72 2.56
N HIS A 101 8.56 11.62 3.32
CA HIS A 101 7.50 10.62 3.39
C HIS A 101 6.33 11.15 4.21
N LYS A 102 5.24 11.47 3.54
CA LYS A 102 4.00 11.82 4.24
C LYS A 102 3.29 10.56 4.70
N PRO A 103 2.57 10.62 5.85
CA PRO A 103 1.75 9.48 6.28
C PRO A 103 0.70 9.15 5.20
N ASN A 104 0.37 7.88 5.09
CA ASN A 104 -0.74 7.42 4.26
C ASN A 104 -2.05 8.09 4.69
N TYR A 105 -3.01 8.19 3.78
CA TYR A 105 -4.38 8.56 4.14
C TYR A 105 -4.88 7.67 5.28
N HIS A 106 -5.62 8.25 6.21
CA HIS A 106 -6.15 7.52 7.37
C HIS A 106 -6.92 6.26 6.98
N THR A 107 -7.68 6.29 5.89
CA THR A 107 -8.36 5.12 5.34
C THR A 107 -7.39 3.98 5.00
N ILE A 108 -6.22 4.29 4.41
CA ILE A 108 -5.20 3.27 4.07
C ILE A 108 -4.57 2.70 5.34
N GLN A 109 -4.36 3.54 6.37
CA GLN A 109 -3.86 3.07 7.68
C GLN A 109 -4.85 2.09 8.32
N LEU A 110 -6.14 2.42 8.31
CA LEU A 110 -7.21 1.53 8.79
C LEU A 110 -7.28 0.23 7.98
N ILE A 111 -7.18 0.30 6.64
CA ILE A 111 -7.14 -0.90 5.80
C ILE A 111 -5.99 -1.82 6.25
N ASN A 112 -4.77 -1.28 6.37
CA ASN A 112 -3.59 -2.07 6.77
C ASN A 112 -3.73 -2.65 8.19
N GLU A 113 -4.37 -1.93 9.11
CA GLU A 113 -4.63 -2.40 10.48
C GLU A 113 -5.66 -3.54 10.48
N TYR A 114 -6.79 -3.33 9.79
CA TYR A 114 -7.89 -4.29 9.78
C TYR A 114 -7.59 -5.53 8.92
N GLU A 115 -6.69 -5.44 7.96
CA GLU A 115 -6.16 -6.61 7.21
C GLU A 115 -5.38 -7.60 8.10
N GLN A 116 -4.97 -7.23 9.31
CA GLN A 116 -4.31 -8.12 10.26
C GLN A 116 -5.28 -8.80 11.25
N ARG A 117 -6.57 -8.46 11.21
CA ARG A 117 -7.58 -8.96 12.15
C ARG A 117 -8.28 -10.19 11.56
N GLU A 118 -8.48 -11.21 12.39
CA GLU A 118 -9.16 -12.46 11.99
C GLU A 118 -10.70 -12.35 12.00
N ASP A 119 -11.24 -11.37 12.76
CA ASP A 119 -12.67 -11.15 12.94
C ASP A 119 -13.29 -10.24 11.86
N VAL A 120 -12.57 -9.96 10.77
CA VAL A 120 -13.00 -9.02 9.71
C VAL A 120 -13.14 -9.74 8.38
N ILE A 121 -14.29 -9.61 7.75
CA ILE A 121 -14.53 -10.07 6.37
C ILE A 121 -13.83 -9.13 5.39
N ARG A 122 -12.84 -9.63 4.66
CA ARG A 122 -11.95 -8.83 3.83
C ARG A 122 -12.39 -8.86 2.36
N LEU A 123 -13.29 -7.96 1.99
CA LEU A 123 -13.77 -7.84 0.59
C LEU A 123 -12.87 -7.00 -0.31
N GLY A 124 -11.84 -6.31 0.24
CA GLY A 124 -10.95 -5.45 -0.54
C GLY A 124 -9.51 -5.94 -0.66
N THR A 125 -9.10 -6.97 0.11
CA THR A 125 -7.71 -7.40 0.25
C THR A 125 -7.10 -7.91 -1.05
N GLY A 126 -5.88 -7.42 -1.36
CA GLY A 126 -5.15 -7.70 -2.58
C GLY A 126 -4.21 -8.91 -2.50
N GLU A 127 -4.63 -9.98 -1.81
CA GLU A 127 -3.87 -11.21 -1.60
C GLU A 127 -4.71 -12.44 -1.90
N LEU A 128 -4.06 -13.57 -2.04
CA LEU A 128 -4.71 -14.87 -2.12
C LEU A 128 -5.17 -15.32 -0.73
N ALA A 129 -6.29 -16.01 -0.67
CA ALA A 129 -6.69 -16.73 0.54
C ALA A 129 -5.58 -17.70 0.98
N PRO A 130 -5.35 -17.90 2.29
CA PRO A 130 -4.36 -18.87 2.77
C PRO A 130 -4.55 -20.28 2.18
N SER A 131 -5.78 -20.69 1.92
CA SER A 131 -6.13 -21.97 1.29
C SER A 131 -5.74 -22.09 -0.19
N LEU A 132 -5.43 -20.97 -0.87
CA LEU A 132 -4.96 -20.95 -2.25
C LEU A 132 -3.43 -20.90 -2.36
N LEU A 133 -2.73 -20.70 -1.24
CA LEU A 133 -1.28 -20.72 -1.21
C LEU A 133 -0.78 -22.17 -1.22
N PRO A 134 0.23 -22.51 -2.03
CA PRO A 134 0.74 -23.88 -2.16
C PRO A 134 1.69 -24.25 -1.01
N THR A 135 1.22 -24.17 0.23
CA THR A 135 2.03 -24.29 1.46
C THR A 135 2.79 -25.63 1.50
N GLU A 136 2.07 -26.75 1.31
CA GLU A 136 2.68 -28.09 1.31
C GLU A 136 3.73 -28.28 0.22
N ALA A 137 3.48 -27.72 -0.97
CA ALA A 137 4.40 -27.81 -2.08
C ALA A 137 5.64 -26.91 -1.86
N ILE A 138 5.50 -25.78 -1.20
CA ILE A 138 6.64 -24.92 -0.77
C ILE A 138 7.45 -25.66 0.31
N GLU A 139 6.82 -26.27 1.31
CA GLU A 139 7.50 -27.09 2.33
C GLU A 139 8.26 -28.26 1.70
N ALA A 140 7.65 -28.98 0.77
CA ALA A 140 8.31 -30.06 0.03
C ALA A 140 9.54 -29.54 -0.73
N SER A 141 9.40 -28.40 -1.42
CA SER A 141 10.51 -27.77 -2.14
C SER A 141 11.65 -27.38 -1.21
N LEU A 142 11.36 -26.86 -0.01
CA LEU A 142 12.38 -26.54 1.00
C LEU A 142 13.16 -27.77 1.47
N ARG A 143 12.53 -28.94 1.53
CA ARG A 143 13.20 -30.21 1.89
C ARG A 143 14.06 -30.78 0.76
N GLU A 144 13.66 -30.52 -0.50
CA GLU A 144 14.39 -30.95 -1.71
C GLU A 144 15.62 -30.05 -1.98
N LEU A 145 15.62 -28.79 -1.53
CA LEU A 145 16.71 -27.86 -1.77
C LEU A 145 17.96 -28.22 -0.99
N SER A 146 19.08 -28.27 -1.70
CA SER A 146 20.43 -28.45 -1.15
C SER A 146 21.23 -27.18 -1.37
N PHE A 147 21.48 -26.45 -0.30
CA PHE A 147 22.22 -25.20 -0.37
C PHE A 147 23.74 -25.44 -0.36
N GLN A 148 24.42 -24.93 -1.36
CA GLN A 148 25.87 -24.78 -1.31
C GLN A 148 26.21 -23.71 -0.26
N PRO A 149 27.28 -23.88 0.55
CA PRO A 149 27.65 -22.88 1.57
C PRO A 149 27.79 -21.46 1.02
N LYS A 150 28.28 -21.32 -0.22
CA LYS A 150 28.41 -20.03 -0.91
C LYS A 150 27.05 -19.38 -1.25
N ALA A 151 26.00 -20.17 -1.45
CA ALA A 151 24.67 -19.68 -1.76
C ALA A 151 23.96 -18.99 -0.57
N LEU A 152 24.45 -19.21 0.65
CA LEU A 152 23.95 -18.56 1.88
C LEU A 152 24.67 -17.24 2.19
N GLY A 153 25.69 -16.86 1.42
CA GLY A 153 26.35 -15.56 1.52
C GLY A 153 25.56 -14.45 0.79
N TYR A 154 26.11 -13.24 0.78
CA TYR A 154 25.55 -12.15 -0.02
C TYR A 154 25.55 -12.51 -1.50
N SER A 155 24.38 -12.41 -2.13
CA SER A 155 24.23 -12.61 -3.57
C SER A 155 24.72 -11.37 -4.35
N SER A 156 24.94 -11.53 -5.67
CA SER A 156 25.07 -10.39 -6.57
C SER A 156 23.90 -9.41 -6.36
N PRO A 157 24.12 -8.09 -6.38
CA PRO A 157 23.05 -7.10 -6.29
C PRO A 157 21.95 -7.28 -7.37
N GLN A 158 22.32 -7.82 -8.54
CA GLN A 158 21.33 -8.18 -9.58
C GLN A 158 20.54 -9.45 -9.23
N GLY A 159 20.98 -10.23 -8.26
CA GLY A 159 20.39 -11.50 -7.87
C GLY A 159 21.10 -12.73 -8.46
N ASN A 160 20.57 -13.92 -8.12
CA ASN A 160 21.09 -15.22 -8.53
C ASN A 160 21.11 -15.37 -10.06
N ASP A 161 22.27 -15.71 -10.63
CA ASP A 161 22.48 -15.81 -12.08
C ASP A 161 21.58 -16.88 -12.73
N HIS A 162 21.37 -18.02 -12.08
CA HIS A 162 20.50 -19.08 -12.57
C HIS A 162 19.03 -18.65 -12.55
N LEU A 163 18.62 -17.92 -11.51
CA LEU A 163 17.25 -17.40 -11.46
C LEU A 163 17.02 -16.35 -12.57
N ARG A 164 17.99 -15.47 -12.81
CA ARG A 164 17.90 -14.47 -13.90
C ARG A 164 17.78 -15.16 -15.27
N ALA A 165 18.56 -16.21 -15.50
CA ALA A 165 18.45 -17.01 -16.71
C ALA A 165 17.08 -17.72 -16.83
N ALA A 166 16.61 -18.35 -15.74
CA ALA A 166 15.29 -18.99 -15.72
C ALA A 166 14.14 -18.00 -15.96
N ILE A 167 14.25 -16.75 -15.46
CA ILE A 167 13.29 -15.70 -15.75
C ILE A 167 13.32 -15.30 -17.23
N CYS A 168 14.49 -15.22 -17.87
CA CYS A 168 14.58 -14.96 -19.31
C CYS A 168 13.84 -16.01 -20.13
N ASP A 169 14.00 -17.29 -19.79
CA ASP A 169 13.28 -18.39 -20.45
C ASP A 169 11.77 -18.32 -20.17
N TYR A 170 11.39 -18.02 -18.95
CA TYR A 170 10.00 -17.91 -18.54
C TYR A 170 9.25 -16.77 -19.26
N VAL A 171 9.84 -15.58 -19.36
CA VAL A 171 9.17 -14.44 -20.03
C VAL A 171 9.17 -14.56 -21.55
N ARG A 172 9.99 -15.44 -22.14
CA ARG A 172 10.00 -15.70 -23.57
C ARG A 172 8.66 -16.20 -24.07
N ASN A 173 7.93 -16.96 -23.28
CA ASN A 173 6.56 -17.42 -23.58
C ASN A 173 5.56 -16.27 -23.72
N ARG A 174 5.91 -15.07 -23.25
CA ARG A 174 5.11 -13.84 -23.40
C ARG A 174 5.59 -12.96 -24.55
N GLY A 175 6.57 -13.45 -25.33
CA GLY A 175 7.21 -12.68 -26.41
C GLY A 175 8.30 -11.72 -25.96
N ILE A 176 8.70 -11.72 -24.68
CA ILE A 176 9.78 -10.89 -24.17
C ILE A 176 11.12 -11.61 -24.42
N VAL A 177 12.01 -10.96 -25.18
CA VAL A 177 13.38 -11.44 -25.38
C VAL A 177 14.29 -10.63 -24.47
N ALA A 178 14.96 -11.31 -23.56
CA ALA A 178 15.89 -10.67 -22.61
C ALA A 178 17.08 -11.61 -22.33
N GLU A 179 18.21 -11.00 -21.96
CA GLU A 179 19.42 -11.68 -21.51
C GLU A 179 19.57 -11.54 -19.98
N PRO A 180 20.26 -12.47 -19.29
CA PRO A 180 20.39 -12.42 -17.83
C PRO A 180 20.94 -11.10 -17.27
N GLN A 181 21.84 -10.42 -17.98
CA GLN A 181 22.36 -9.10 -17.59
C GLN A 181 21.32 -7.96 -17.68
N GLN A 182 20.22 -8.20 -18.34
CA GLN A 182 19.07 -7.28 -18.45
C GLN A 182 18.02 -7.50 -17.35
N VAL A 183 18.27 -8.43 -16.41
CA VAL A 183 17.35 -8.79 -15.33
C VAL A 183 17.96 -8.42 -13.98
N CYS A 184 17.18 -7.77 -13.12
CA CYS A 184 17.49 -7.54 -11.72
C CYS A 184 16.40 -8.16 -10.83
N ILE A 185 16.80 -9.03 -9.90
CA ILE A 185 15.89 -9.58 -8.89
C ILE A 185 15.66 -8.52 -7.81
N VAL A 186 14.41 -8.33 -7.44
CA VAL A 186 13.97 -7.33 -6.45
C VAL A 186 13.08 -7.95 -5.38
N SER A 187 12.98 -7.30 -4.24
CA SER A 187 12.13 -7.74 -3.12
C SER A 187 10.65 -7.36 -3.34
N GLY A 188 10.09 -7.84 -4.48
CA GLY A 188 8.76 -7.53 -4.98
C GLY A 188 8.72 -6.27 -5.84
N ALA A 189 7.61 -6.09 -6.58
CA ALA A 189 7.43 -4.98 -7.53
C ALA A 189 7.60 -3.58 -6.91
N LEU A 190 7.17 -3.40 -5.65
CA LEU A 190 7.28 -2.10 -4.98
C LEU A 190 8.74 -1.65 -4.83
N GLN A 191 9.69 -2.57 -4.56
CA GLN A 191 11.10 -2.24 -4.54
C GLN A 191 11.60 -1.82 -5.94
N ALA A 192 11.13 -2.47 -7.01
CA ALA A 192 11.48 -2.03 -8.37
C ALA A 192 11.05 -0.57 -8.62
N LEU A 193 9.82 -0.20 -8.22
CA LEU A 193 9.33 1.17 -8.33
C LEU A 193 10.18 2.16 -7.50
N GLN A 194 10.55 1.79 -6.27
CA GLN A 194 11.41 2.62 -5.42
C GLN A 194 12.80 2.81 -6.02
N LEU A 195 13.43 1.72 -6.53
CA LEU A 195 14.75 1.81 -7.18
C LEU A 195 14.70 2.69 -8.43
N ILE A 196 13.65 2.59 -9.25
CA ILE A 196 13.45 3.46 -10.40
C ILE A 196 13.33 4.93 -9.95
N ALA A 197 12.52 5.17 -8.92
CA ALA A 197 12.28 6.52 -8.40
C ALA A 197 13.57 7.19 -7.91
N VAL A 198 14.38 6.48 -7.10
CA VAL A 198 15.61 7.07 -6.52
C VAL A 198 16.80 6.99 -7.46
N GLY A 199 16.82 6.05 -8.39
CA GLY A 199 17.99 5.72 -9.21
C GLY A 199 18.03 6.35 -10.59
N LEU A 200 16.87 6.64 -11.17
CA LEU A 200 16.75 7.09 -12.55
C LEU A 200 16.10 8.47 -12.70
N LEU A 201 15.37 8.95 -11.69
CA LEU A 201 14.59 10.18 -11.80
C LEU A 201 15.18 11.31 -10.97
N GLU A 202 15.23 12.50 -11.55
CA GLU A 202 15.54 13.73 -10.80
C GLU A 202 14.35 14.16 -9.95
N GLN A 203 14.62 14.81 -8.83
CA GLN A 203 13.56 15.40 -8.00
C GLN A 203 12.69 16.36 -8.83
N GLY A 204 11.37 16.22 -8.72
CA GLY A 204 10.39 16.97 -9.49
C GLY A 204 10.14 16.43 -10.90
N SER A 205 10.72 15.27 -11.28
CA SER A 205 10.34 14.53 -12.48
C SER A 205 8.86 14.19 -12.49
N ILE A 206 8.30 13.97 -13.68
CA ILE A 206 6.88 13.68 -13.86
C ILE A 206 6.68 12.18 -14.00
N VAL A 207 5.76 11.64 -13.21
CA VAL A 207 5.25 10.28 -13.37
C VAL A 207 3.82 10.38 -13.92
N PHE A 208 3.69 10.06 -15.20
CA PHE A 208 2.38 9.93 -15.83
C PHE A 208 1.72 8.61 -15.45
N GLN A 209 0.43 8.64 -15.19
CA GLN A 209 -0.39 7.47 -14.84
C GLN A 209 -1.81 7.64 -15.33
N GLU A 210 -2.62 6.58 -15.31
CA GLU A 210 -4.06 6.69 -15.48
C GLU A 210 -4.70 7.41 -14.27
N PRO A 211 -5.88 8.05 -14.40
CA PRO A 211 -6.53 8.78 -13.30
C PRO A 211 -6.78 7.89 -12.08
N THR A 212 -7.39 6.72 -12.30
CA THR A 212 -7.53 5.68 -11.27
C THR A 212 -6.26 4.84 -11.25
N SER A 213 -5.47 4.92 -10.20
CA SER A 213 -4.14 4.30 -10.19
C SER A 213 -3.77 3.67 -8.84
N TYR A 214 -3.11 2.52 -8.92
CA TYR A 214 -2.47 1.87 -7.77
C TYR A 214 -1.48 2.80 -7.06
N LEU A 215 -0.75 3.64 -7.80
CA LEU A 215 0.22 4.57 -7.23
C LEU A 215 -0.39 5.65 -6.32
N ASN A 216 -1.71 5.84 -6.36
CA ASN A 216 -2.40 6.72 -5.42
C ASN A 216 -2.63 6.05 -4.06
N SER A 217 -2.58 4.71 -3.99
CA SER A 217 -2.68 3.95 -2.74
C SER A 217 -1.32 3.59 -2.13
N VAL A 218 -0.23 3.73 -2.90
CA VAL A 218 1.16 3.56 -2.47
C VAL A 218 1.99 4.71 -3.03
N HIS A 219 3.01 5.17 -2.33
CA HIS A 219 3.68 6.43 -2.67
C HIS A 219 5.18 6.28 -3.01
N PRO A 220 5.62 5.31 -3.86
CA PRO A 220 7.04 5.10 -4.13
C PRO A 220 7.70 6.29 -4.84
N PHE A 221 6.95 7.03 -5.65
CA PHE A 221 7.43 8.20 -6.39
C PHE A 221 7.19 9.51 -5.62
N GLN A 222 6.01 9.67 -5.02
CA GLN A 222 5.67 10.88 -4.26
C GLN A 222 6.61 11.08 -3.07
N SER A 223 6.99 9.99 -2.40
CA SER A 223 7.88 10.00 -1.23
C SER A 223 9.30 10.46 -1.53
N VAL A 224 9.70 10.54 -2.79
CA VAL A 224 10.99 11.09 -3.23
C VAL A 224 10.85 12.36 -4.07
N GLY A 225 9.67 13.00 -4.00
CA GLY A 225 9.43 14.32 -4.57
C GLY A 225 9.09 14.34 -6.06
N MET A 226 8.61 13.24 -6.62
CA MET A 226 8.12 13.21 -8.01
C MET A 226 6.71 13.79 -8.12
N GLN A 227 6.37 14.31 -9.30
CA GLN A 227 5.08 14.90 -9.62
C GLN A 227 4.20 13.87 -10.32
N MET A 228 3.09 13.47 -9.69
CA MET A 228 2.12 12.57 -10.30
C MET A 228 1.20 13.36 -11.23
N VAL A 229 1.04 12.90 -12.46
CA VAL A 229 0.18 13.52 -13.46
C VAL A 229 -0.72 12.47 -14.09
N SER A 230 -2.01 12.56 -13.81
CA SER A 230 -3.02 11.67 -14.39
C SER A 230 -3.34 12.09 -15.83
N ILE A 231 -3.40 11.10 -16.73
CA ILE A 231 -3.68 11.28 -18.16
C ILE A 231 -4.63 10.19 -18.63
N HIS A 232 -5.65 10.59 -19.40
CA HIS A 232 -6.49 9.66 -20.13
C HIS A 232 -5.79 9.18 -21.41
N ARG A 233 -6.01 7.92 -21.77
CA ARG A 233 -5.49 7.30 -23.00
C ARG A 233 -6.46 7.61 -24.16
N ASP A 234 -6.43 8.81 -24.67
CA ASP A 234 -7.22 9.28 -25.79
C ASP A 234 -6.36 9.51 -27.05
N GLU A 235 -7.00 9.92 -28.13
CA GLU A 235 -6.34 10.17 -29.42
C GLU A 235 -5.27 11.29 -29.38
N GLN A 236 -5.31 12.14 -28.35
CA GLN A 236 -4.35 13.24 -28.16
C GLN A 236 -3.21 12.90 -27.20
N LEU A 237 -3.09 11.63 -26.79
CA LEU A 237 -2.13 11.19 -25.77
C LEU A 237 -0.70 11.70 -26.05
N ALA A 238 -0.17 11.51 -27.27
CA ALA A 238 1.18 11.94 -27.61
C ALA A 238 1.38 13.47 -27.48
N GLN A 239 0.40 14.25 -27.89
CA GLN A 239 0.41 15.71 -27.76
C GLN A 239 0.38 16.13 -26.29
N THR A 240 -0.51 15.51 -25.51
CA THR A 240 -0.67 15.77 -24.08
C THR A 240 0.61 15.44 -23.30
N LEU A 241 1.24 14.30 -23.59
CA LEU A 241 2.51 13.90 -22.99
C LEU A 241 3.61 14.92 -23.28
N SER A 242 3.77 15.34 -24.54
CA SER A 242 4.77 16.32 -24.95
C SER A 242 4.57 17.68 -24.30
N GLN A 243 3.33 18.16 -24.23
CA GLN A 243 2.99 19.45 -23.63
C GLN A 243 3.21 19.45 -22.11
N ARG A 244 2.78 18.38 -21.40
CA ARG A 244 2.88 18.29 -19.94
C ARG A 244 4.28 17.95 -19.47
N LYS A 245 5.07 17.17 -20.22
CA LYS A 245 6.46 16.88 -19.91
C LYS A 245 7.32 18.17 -19.83
N ARG A 246 7.09 19.13 -20.72
CA ARG A 246 7.91 20.35 -20.86
C ARG A 246 9.41 19.99 -20.98
N LYS A 247 10.28 20.60 -20.14
CA LYS A 247 11.73 20.32 -20.08
C LYS A 247 12.13 19.35 -18.96
N LYS A 248 11.16 18.72 -18.29
CA LYS A 248 11.43 17.81 -17.17
C LYS A 248 11.66 16.38 -17.65
N GLN A 249 12.37 15.60 -16.85
CA GLN A 249 12.34 14.15 -17.00
C GLN A 249 10.94 13.63 -16.69
N ALA A 250 10.55 12.56 -17.38
CA ALA A 250 9.25 11.94 -17.18
C ALA A 250 9.31 10.45 -17.45
N VAL A 251 8.43 9.69 -16.79
CA VAL A 251 8.14 8.28 -17.06
C VAL A 251 6.62 8.07 -17.13
N PHE A 252 6.17 7.02 -17.80
CA PHE A 252 4.79 6.60 -17.80
C PHE A 252 4.68 5.25 -17.06
N TYR A 253 3.89 5.20 -15.99
CA TYR A 253 3.57 3.98 -15.26
C TYR A 253 2.23 3.42 -15.76
N ALA A 254 2.23 2.13 -16.13
CA ALA A 254 1.06 1.44 -16.63
C ALA A 254 0.94 0.03 -16.08
N ILE A 255 -0.30 -0.43 -15.85
CA ILE A 255 -0.69 -1.82 -15.58
C ILE A 255 -1.60 -2.29 -16.72
N PRO A 256 -1.08 -2.68 -17.88
CA PRO A 256 -1.92 -3.00 -19.05
C PRO A 256 -2.71 -4.30 -18.92
N THR A 257 -2.31 -5.18 -18.00
CA THR A 257 -2.91 -6.50 -17.82
C THR A 257 -3.48 -6.63 -16.42
N LEU A 258 -4.80 -6.78 -16.29
CA LEU A 258 -5.51 -6.92 -15.02
C LEU A 258 -5.23 -5.74 -14.08
N HIS A 259 -5.51 -4.55 -14.59
CA HIS A 259 -5.23 -3.28 -13.94
C HIS A 259 -5.72 -3.23 -12.49
N ASN A 260 -4.86 -2.84 -11.56
CA ASN A 260 -5.25 -2.56 -10.18
C ASN A 260 -5.56 -1.06 -10.03
N PRO A 261 -6.83 -0.68 -9.71
CA PRO A 261 -7.89 -1.51 -9.13
C PRO A 261 -8.96 -2.04 -10.11
N THR A 262 -8.96 -1.64 -11.38
CA THR A 262 -10.14 -1.77 -12.27
C THR A 262 -10.34 -3.17 -12.88
N GLY A 263 -9.35 -4.06 -12.80
CA GLY A 263 -9.36 -5.37 -13.46
C GLY A 263 -9.31 -5.31 -14.99
N GLN A 264 -9.13 -4.13 -15.58
CA GLN A 264 -9.09 -3.97 -17.04
C GLN A 264 -7.89 -4.66 -17.68
N VAL A 265 -8.07 -5.14 -18.90
CA VAL A 265 -7.02 -5.68 -19.76
C VAL A 265 -7.02 -4.90 -21.06
N TRP A 266 -5.91 -4.27 -21.39
CA TRP A 266 -5.76 -3.48 -22.59
C TRP A 266 -5.65 -4.34 -23.85
N THR A 267 -6.21 -3.87 -24.91
CA THR A 267 -6.07 -4.46 -26.25
C THR A 267 -4.66 -4.24 -26.81
N SER A 268 -4.27 -5.03 -27.81
CA SER A 268 -3.00 -4.81 -28.54
C SER A 268 -2.91 -3.38 -29.10
N LEU A 269 -4.03 -2.82 -29.57
CA LEU A 269 -4.07 -1.48 -30.12
C LEU A 269 -3.76 -0.41 -29.05
N GLU A 270 -4.38 -0.52 -27.88
CA GLU A 270 -4.13 0.41 -26.77
C GLU A 270 -2.69 0.34 -26.27
N LYS A 271 -2.12 -0.86 -26.13
CA LYS A 271 -0.71 -1.06 -25.78
C LYS A 271 0.22 -0.41 -26.80
N LYS A 272 -0.06 -0.61 -28.10
CA LYS A 272 0.71 -0.03 -29.19
C LYS A 272 0.60 1.50 -29.22
N GLN A 273 -0.58 2.05 -29.07
CA GLN A 273 -0.80 3.49 -29.02
C GLN A 273 -0.02 4.15 -27.89
N LEU A 274 -0.02 3.57 -26.68
CA LEU A 274 0.79 4.08 -25.57
C LEU A 274 2.29 4.02 -25.90
N TYR A 275 2.78 2.88 -26.42
CA TYR A 275 4.18 2.70 -26.77
C TYR A 275 4.65 3.76 -27.77
N GLU A 276 3.90 3.95 -28.88
CA GLU A 276 4.21 4.93 -29.93
C GLU A 276 4.15 6.37 -29.41
N ALA A 277 3.14 6.72 -28.59
CA ALA A 277 3.02 8.05 -27.99
C ALA A 277 4.20 8.38 -27.05
N CYS A 278 4.58 7.41 -26.22
CA CYS A 278 5.72 7.53 -25.34
C CYS A 278 7.05 7.59 -26.12
N GLN A 279 7.18 6.82 -27.19
CA GLN A 279 8.36 6.83 -28.07
C GLN A 279 8.52 8.20 -28.74
N ALA A 280 7.44 8.74 -29.32
CA ALA A 280 7.45 10.07 -29.95
C ALA A 280 7.84 11.17 -28.95
N SER A 281 7.44 11.04 -27.69
CA SER A 281 7.74 11.99 -26.60
C SER A 281 9.04 11.69 -25.87
N ARG A 282 9.76 10.62 -26.20
CA ARG A 282 10.95 10.11 -25.48
C ARG A 282 10.70 9.96 -23.98
N ILE A 283 9.60 9.27 -23.62
CA ILE A 283 9.18 8.99 -22.25
C ILE A 283 9.31 7.49 -22.02
N PRO A 284 10.18 7.01 -21.11
CA PRO A 284 10.23 5.60 -20.75
C PRO A 284 8.90 5.13 -20.15
N ILE A 285 8.59 3.85 -20.36
CA ILE A 285 7.41 3.19 -19.81
C ILE A 285 7.86 2.25 -18.68
N ILE A 286 7.18 2.30 -17.55
CA ILE A 286 7.24 1.30 -16.49
C ILE A 286 5.99 0.44 -16.65
N GLU A 287 6.17 -0.78 -17.15
CA GLU A 287 5.09 -1.77 -17.29
C GLU A 287 5.07 -2.68 -16.07
N ASP A 288 4.05 -2.53 -15.23
CA ASP A 288 3.81 -3.37 -14.05
C ASP A 288 2.86 -4.50 -14.43
N ASP A 289 3.40 -5.72 -14.57
CA ASP A 289 2.68 -6.88 -15.13
C ASP A 289 2.58 -8.04 -14.11
N VAL A 290 2.48 -7.72 -12.82
CA VAL A 290 2.48 -8.70 -11.70
C VAL A 290 1.26 -9.62 -11.67
N TYR A 291 0.20 -9.29 -12.40
CA TYR A 291 -1.03 -10.08 -12.49
C TYR A 291 -1.13 -10.92 -13.75
N HIS A 292 -0.17 -10.87 -14.68
CA HIS A 292 -0.24 -11.49 -16.00
C HIS A 292 -0.66 -12.96 -15.97
N GLU A 293 -0.09 -13.74 -15.08
CA GLU A 293 -0.36 -15.18 -14.97
C GLU A 293 -1.76 -15.52 -14.46
N LEU A 294 -2.48 -14.53 -13.95
CA LEU A 294 -3.82 -14.73 -13.41
C LEU A 294 -4.93 -14.48 -14.42
N LEU A 295 -4.58 -14.27 -15.70
CA LEU A 295 -5.56 -14.20 -16.78
C LEU A 295 -6.28 -15.56 -16.93
N PHE A 296 -7.60 -15.52 -17.08
CA PHE A 296 -8.41 -16.71 -17.35
C PHE A 296 -8.29 -17.17 -18.81
N GLU A 297 -8.07 -16.24 -19.72
CA GLU A 297 -7.87 -16.49 -21.15
C GLU A 297 -6.63 -15.74 -21.65
N ALA A 298 -6.02 -16.26 -22.71
CA ALA A 298 -4.87 -15.61 -23.33
C ALA A 298 -5.22 -14.21 -23.84
N THR A 299 -4.30 -13.29 -23.71
CA THR A 299 -4.41 -11.90 -24.18
C THR A 299 -3.24 -11.51 -25.07
N SER A 300 -3.23 -10.25 -25.53
CA SER A 300 -2.10 -9.70 -26.27
C SER A 300 -0.83 -9.66 -25.42
N PRO A 301 0.35 -9.84 -26.04
CA PRO A 301 1.63 -9.76 -25.35
C PRO A 301 1.79 -8.45 -24.55
N PRO A 302 2.68 -8.41 -23.55
CA PRO A 302 3.07 -7.18 -22.85
C PRO A 302 3.62 -6.10 -23.80
N ILE A 303 3.62 -4.85 -23.38
CA ILE A 303 4.25 -3.75 -24.14
C ILE A 303 5.74 -4.04 -24.33
N LYS A 304 6.40 -4.61 -23.32
CA LYS A 304 7.81 -5.02 -23.38
C LYS A 304 8.12 -5.94 -24.55
N ALA A 305 7.18 -6.79 -24.98
CA ALA A 305 7.37 -7.70 -26.09
C ALA A 305 7.54 -6.98 -27.45
N MET A 306 7.03 -5.75 -27.59
CA MET A 306 7.21 -4.92 -28.80
C MET A 306 8.38 -3.93 -28.67
N ASP A 307 9.05 -3.87 -27.53
CA ASP A 307 10.12 -2.89 -27.26
C ASP A 307 11.43 -3.29 -27.89
N SER A 308 11.74 -2.68 -29.03
CA SER A 308 13.04 -2.81 -29.73
C SER A 308 14.06 -1.71 -29.38
N SER A 309 13.65 -0.70 -28.63
CA SER A 309 14.48 0.50 -28.36
C SER A 309 15.00 0.58 -26.90
N GLY A 310 14.61 -0.36 -26.04
CA GLY A 310 14.97 -0.34 -24.62
C GLY A 310 14.20 0.70 -23.81
N GLN A 311 13.03 1.10 -24.29
CA GLN A 311 12.21 2.15 -23.67
C GLN A 311 11.33 1.63 -22.52
N VAL A 312 11.09 0.32 -22.45
CA VAL A 312 10.18 -0.29 -21.47
C VAL A 312 10.96 -0.97 -20.35
N LEU A 313 10.71 -0.56 -19.11
CA LEU A 313 11.11 -1.24 -17.90
C LEU A 313 9.95 -2.15 -17.47
N TYR A 314 10.14 -3.46 -17.58
CA TYR A 314 9.12 -4.46 -17.29
C TYR A 314 9.28 -5.01 -15.87
N ILE A 315 8.20 -5.02 -15.09
CA ILE A 315 8.17 -5.51 -13.72
C ILE A 315 7.29 -6.76 -13.66
N GLY A 316 7.84 -7.85 -13.15
CA GLY A 316 7.11 -9.07 -12.81
C GLY A 316 7.33 -9.48 -11.36
N SER A 317 6.48 -10.36 -10.84
CA SER A 317 6.59 -10.84 -9.47
C SER A 317 5.84 -12.15 -9.26
N VAL A 318 6.32 -12.99 -8.34
CA VAL A 318 5.59 -14.18 -7.86
C VAL A 318 4.68 -13.87 -6.65
N SER A 319 4.64 -12.63 -6.18
CA SER A 319 3.88 -12.25 -4.97
C SER A 319 2.37 -12.45 -5.11
N LYS A 320 1.84 -12.38 -6.35
CA LYS A 320 0.40 -12.54 -6.61
C LYS A 320 0.03 -13.94 -7.10
N THR A 321 1.03 -14.75 -7.39
CA THR A 321 0.83 -16.06 -8.03
C THR A 321 1.32 -17.22 -7.18
N LEU A 322 2.33 -17.04 -6.36
CA LEU A 322 2.92 -18.09 -5.54
C LEU A 322 2.81 -17.78 -4.03
N SER A 323 3.46 -16.71 -3.59
CA SER A 323 3.36 -16.26 -2.21
C SER A 323 3.88 -14.83 -2.05
N PRO A 324 3.13 -13.92 -1.42
CA PRO A 324 3.63 -12.59 -1.08
C PRO A 324 4.81 -12.64 -0.09
N GLY A 325 4.86 -13.67 0.77
CA GLY A 325 5.91 -13.85 1.78
C GLY A 325 7.30 -14.16 1.19
N LEU A 326 7.40 -14.68 -0.03
CA LEU A 326 8.68 -14.94 -0.69
C LEU A 326 9.43 -13.66 -1.05
N ARG A 327 8.73 -12.55 -1.25
CA ARG A 327 9.34 -11.26 -1.58
C ARG A 327 10.25 -11.30 -2.81
N ILE A 328 9.85 -12.00 -3.88
CA ILE A 328 10.60 -12.09 -5.15
C ILE A 328 9.80 -11.45 -6.28
N GLY A 329 10.45 -10.53 -6.95
CA GLY A 329 10.07 -9.94 -8.24
C GLY A 329 11.29 -9.73 -9.11
N TRP A 330 11.09 -9.23 -10.30
CA TRP A 330 12.16 -8.91 -11.24
C TRP A 330 11.85 -7.66 -12.03
N LEU A 331 12.91 -6.96 -12.41
CA LEU A 331 12.88 -5.84 -13.33
C LEU A 331 13.68 -6.21 -14.57
N ILE A 332 13.11 -6.00 -15.76
CA ILE A 332 13.78 -6.24 -17.05
C ILE A 332 13.90 -4.90 -17.79
N GLY A 333 15.11 -4.56 -18.20
CA GLY A 333 15.41 -3.31 -18.89
C GLY A 333 16.76 -3.32 -19.60
N PRO A 334 17.20 -2.19 -20.18
CA PRO A 334 18.54 -2.07 -20.74
C PRO A 334 19.63 -2.39 -19.72
N THR A 335 20.71 -3.06 -20.14
CA THR A 335 21.80 -3.51 -19.25
C THR A 335 22.35 -2.36 -18.41
N THR A 336 22.59 -1.19 -18.99
CA THR A 336 23.10 -0.02 -18.26
C THR A 336 22.15 0.51 -17.19
N VAL A 337 20.83 0.39 -17.41
CA VAL A 337 19.82 0.74 -16.42
C VAL A 337 19.82 -0.29 -15.30
N ILE A 338 19.86 -1.58 -15.63
CA ILE A 338 19.89 -2.67 -14.67
C ILE A 338 21.13 -2.61 -13.78
N GLU A 339 22.31 -2.37 -14.36
CA GLU A 339 23.56 -2.16 -13.62
C GLU A 339 23.46 -0.99 -12.64
N ARG A 340 22.90 0.14 -13.09
CA ARG A 340 22.69 1.31 -12.22
C ARG A 340 21.75 1.01 -11.06
N LEU A 341 20.64 0.32 -11.31
CA LEU A 341 19.68 -0.03 -10.26
C LEU A 341 20.23 -1.10 -9.30
N ALA A 342 21.04 -2.03 -9.79
CA ALA A 342 21.76 -2.99 -8.96
C ALA A 342 22.79 -2.32 -8.04
N ASP A 343 23.51 -1.32 -8.51
CA ASP A 343 24.45 -0.52 -7.69
C ASP A 343 23.70 0.19 -6.54
N ILE A 344 22.55 0.81 -6.83
CA ILE A 344 21.72 1.43 -5.80
C ILE A 344 21.16 0.40 -4.83
N LYS A 345 20.71 -0.74 -5.35
CA LYS A 345 20.22 -1.85 -4.53
C LYS A 345 21.30 -2.35 -3.56
N MET A 346 22.56 -2.43 -4.00
CA MET A 346 23.70 -2.74 -3.15
C MET A 346 23.81 -1.77 -1.96
N GLN A 347 23.51 -0.49 -2.18
CA GLN A 347 23.57 0.52 -1.14
C GLN A 347 22.36 0.55 -0.21
N THR A 348 21.25 -0.13 -0.56
CA THR A 348 20.00 -0.12 0.19
C THR A 348 19.73 -1.39 0.98
N ASP A 349 19.89 -2.56 0.38
CA ASP A 349 19.54 -3.84 0.99
C ASP A 349 20.53 -4.99 0.76
N TYR A 350 21.65 -4.73 0.10
CA TYR A 350 22.68 -5.73 -0.27
C TYR A 350 22.18 -6.90 -1.14
N GLY A 351 20.90 -6.98 -1.47
CA GLY A 351 20.35 -8.02 -2.31
C GLY A 351 19.08 -8.66 -1.75
N SER A 352 18.34 -9.37 -2.60
CA SER A 352 17.13 -10.10 -2.21
C SER A 352 17.49 -11.42 -1.52
N SER A 353 16.55 -11.96 -0.72
CA SER A 353 16.71 -13.22 0.02
C SER A 353 17.23 -14.36 -0.87
N ALA A 354 18.38 -14.93 -0.55
CA ALA A 354 18.97 -16.04 -1.29
C ALA A 354 18.06 -17.28 -1.26
N ILE A 355 17.49 -17.60 -0.09
CA ILE A 355 16.58 -18.76 0.08
C ILE A 355 15.33 -18.59 -0.79
N SER A 356 14.73 -17.40 -0.79
CA SER A 356 13.54 -17.15 -1.62
C SER A 356 13.85 -17.23 -3.12
N GLN A 357 15.06 -16.80 -3.54
CA GLN A 357 15.51 -16.92 -4.92
C GLN A 357 15.66 -18.39 -5.34
N GLU A 358 16.23 -19.24 -4.49
CA GLU A 358 16.38 -20.68 -4.76
C GLU A 358 15.03 -21.38 -4.85
N ILE A 359 14.07 -21.03 -3.99
CA ILE A 359 12.70 -21.59 -4.07
C ILE A 359 12.08 -21.23 -5.41
N VAL A 360 12.11 -19.97 -5.81
CA VAL A 360 11.51 -19.53 -7.09
C VAL A 360 12.21 -20.17 -8.28
N LEU A 361 13.55 -20.27 -8.25
CA LEU A 361 14.33 -20.96 -9.28
C LEU A 361 13.90 -22.44 -9.42
N HIS A 362 13.81 -23.15 -8.29
CA HIS A 362 13.37 -24.54 -8.26
C HIS A 362 11.96 -24.71 -8.85
N TRP A 363 11.04 -23.82 -8.50
CA TRP A 363 9.67 -23.86 -9.02
C TRP A 363 9.59 -23.62 -10.52
N LEU A 364 10.34 -22.65 -11.05
CA LEU A 364 10.41 -22.37 -12.48
C LEU A 364 11.02 -23.53 -13.28
N GLN A 365 12.06 -24.20 -12.74
CA GLN A 365 12.76 -25.29 -13.43
C GLN A 365 12.05 -26.63 -13.33
N SER A 366 11.28 -26.88 -12.27
CA SER A 366 10.62 -28.17 -12.03
C SER A 366 9.25 -28.33 -12.69
N GLY A 367 8.68 -27.28 -13.32
CA GLY A 367 7.31 -27.28 -13.85
C GLY A 367 6.23 -27.20 -12.75
N LYS A 368 6.62 -27.13 -11.47
CA LYS A 368 5.68 -26.98 -10.35
C LYS A 368 4.89 -25.65 -10.44
N TYR A 369 5.56 -24.61 -10.95
CA TYR A 369 4.96 -23.27 -11.06
C TYR A 369 3.80 -23.27 -12.06
N GLU A 370 3.98 -23.82 -13.26
CA GLU A 370 2.94 -23.92 -14.30
C GLU A 370 1.74 -24.74 -13.85
N SER A 371 2.01 -25.87 -13.18
CA SER A 371 0.96 -26.73 -12.62
C SER A 371 0.13 -26.01 -11.56
N HIS A 372 0.81 -25.28 -10.66
CA HIS A 372 0.16 -24.46 -9.65
C HIS A 372 -0.68 -23.34 -10.28
N LEU A 373 -0.14 -22.62 -11.27
CA LEU A 373 -0.86 -21.55 -11.97
C LEU A 373 -2.12 -22.05 -12.66
N ALA A 374 -2.11 -23.25 -13.24
CA ALA A 374 -3.29 -23.84 -13.87
C ALA A 374 -4.41 -24.06 -12.83
N SER A 375 -4.07 -24.66 -11.69
CA SER A 375 -5.01 -24.86 -10.58
C SER A 375 -5.49 -23.54 -9.98
N LEU A 376 -4.58 -22.59 -9.73
CA LEU A 376 -4.90 -21.29 -9.15
C LEU A 376 -5.88 -20.50 -10.04
N ARG A 377 -5.65 -20.47 -11.36
CA ARG A 377 -6.57 -19.81 -12.31
C ARG A 377 -7.96 -20.40 -12.26
N GLN A 378 -8.09 -21.73 -12.18
CA GLN A 378 -9.40 -22.37 -12.06
C GLN A 378 -10.12 -21.95 -10.78
N HIS A 379 -9.45 -22.02 -9.63
CA HIS A 379 -10.03 -21.59 -8.36
C HIS A 379 -10.46 -20.12 -8.39
N LEU A 380 -9.63 -19.23 -8.94
CA LEU A 380 -9.97 -17.81 -9.06
C LEU A 380 -11.15 -17.59 -10.02
N GLN A 381 -11.26 -18.35 -11.09
CA GLN A 381 -12.38 -18.29 -12.03
C GLN A 381 -13.69 -18.73 -11.38
N ASP A 382 -13.66 -19.81 -10.58
CA ASP A 382 -14.83 -20.30 -9.84
C ASP A 382 -15.28 -19.25 -8.80
N ARG A 383 -14.36 -18.64 -8.09
CA ARG A 383 -14.64 -17.59 -7.11
C ARG A 383 -15.18 -16.31 -7.75
N ALA A 384 -14.62 -15.92 -8.90
CA ALA A 384 -15.12 -14.79 -9.69
C ALA A 384 -16.56 -15.05 -10.12
N HIS A 385 -16.86 -16.24 -10.64
CA HIS A 385 -18.20 -16.63 -11.07
C HIS A 385 -19.19 -16.61 -9.89
N PHE A 386 -18.82 -17.20 -8.75
CA PHE A 386 -19.65 -17.17 -7.55
C PHE A 386 -19.96 -15.74 -7.09
N THR A 387 -18.94 -14.87 -7.08
CA THR A 387 -19.13 -13.46 -6.72
C THR A 387 -20.05 -12.75 -7.72
N GLU A 388 -19.89 -12.97 -9.02
CA GLU A 388 -20.77 -12.42 -10.05
C GLU A 388 -22.23 -12.86 -9.89
N GLN A 389 -22.48 -14.11 -9.49
CA GLN A 389 -23.85 -14.59 -9.23
C GLN A 389 -24.52 -13.81 -8.10
N ILE A 390 -23.77 -13.52 -7.01
CA ILE A 390 -24.30 -12.71 -5.91
C ILE A 390 -24.56 -11.27 -6.38
N LEU A 391 -23.63 -10.68 -7.14
CA LEU A 391 -23.79 -9.33 -7.67
C LEU A 391 -25.01 -9.24 -8.59
N GLN A 392 -25.20 -10.18 -9.51
CA GLN A 392 -26.39 -10.23 -10.38
C GLN A 392 -27.70 -10.36 -9.61
N GLY A 393 -27.69 -11.14 -8.51
CA GLY A 393 -28.87 -11.33 -7.69
C GLY A 393 -29.28 -10.13 -6.85
N LYS A 394 -28.30 -9.36 -6.38
CA LYS A 394 -28.52 -8.31 -5.36
C LYS A 394 -28.20 -6.88 -5.83
N PHE A 395 -27.21 -6.70 -6.71
CA PHE A 395 -26.66 -5.37 -7.02
C PHE A 395 -27.01 -4.84 -8.42
N LYS A 396 -27.61 -5.66 -9.30
CA LYS A 396 -27.88 -5.29 -10.70
C LYS A 396 -28.65 -3.98 -10.90
N ASP A 397 -29.52 -3.62 -9.95
CA ASP A 397 -30.37 -2.43 -10.02
C ASP A 397 -29.71 -1.20 -9.38
N ILE A 398 -28.60 -1.36 -8.67
CA ILE A 398 -27.93 -0.29 -7.91
C ILE A 398 -26.46 -0.10 -8.29
N ALA A 399 -25.88 -1.05 -9.05
CA ALA A 399 -24.47 -0.98 -9.43
C ALA A 399 -24.22 -1.67 -10.79
N THR A 400 -23.07 -1.33 -11.38
CA THR A 400 -22.54 -1.94 -12.61
C THR A 400 -21.11 -2.41 -12.40
N TRP A 401 -20.67 -3.40 -13.17
CA TRP A 401 -19.30 -3.91 -13.16
C TRP A 401 -18.93 -4.57 -14.49
N SER A 402 -17.66 -4.71 -14.77
CA SER A 402 -17.16 -5.50 -15.87
C SER A 402 -16.93 -6.94 -15.44
N LYS A 403 -17.21 -7.91 -16.31
CA LYS A 403 -16.89 -9.31 -16.07
C LYS A 403 -15.38 -9.48 -15.87
N PRO A 404 -14.93 -10.14 -14.79
CA PRO A 404 -13.50 -10.38 -14.56
C PRO A 404 -12.87 -11.22 -15.68
N LYS A 405 -11.71 -10.78 -16.17
CA LYS A 405 -10.88 -11.51 -17.13
C LYS A 405 -9.74 -12.27 -16.45
N GLY A 406 -9.66 -12.21 -15.12
CA GLY A 406 -8.60 -12.77 -14.30
C GLY A 406 -8.31 -11.91 -13.07
N GLY A 407 -7.20 -12.19 -12.41
CA GLY A 407 -6.74 -11.42 -11.26
C GLY A 407 -7.56 -11.66 -10.01
N PHE A 408 -7.76 -10.59 -9.23
CA PHE A 408 -8.39 -10.67 -7.93
C PHE A 408 -9.66 -9.81 -7.81
N TYR A 409 -9.90 -8.89 -8.76
CA TYR A 409 -10.76 -7.74 -8.53
C TYR A 409 -11.92 -7.62 -9.48
N ILE A 410 -13.03 -7.15 -8.92
CA ILE A 410 -14.14 -6.53 -9.64
C ILE A 410 -14.18 -5.06 -9.23
N TRP A 411 -14.19 -4.14 -10.20
CA TRP A 411 -14.39 -2.72 -9.98
C TRP A 411 -15.89 -2.45 -10.02
N LEU A 412 -16.51 -2.43 -8.82
CA LEU A 412 -17.95 -2.30 -8.66
C LEU A 412 -18.32 -0.83 -8.57
N LYS A 413 -19.11 -0.35 -9.54
CA LYS A 413 -19.57 1.03 -9.66
C LYS A 413 -21.02 1.16 -9.19
N PHE A 414 -21.27 1.87 -8.12
CA PHE A 414 -22.62 2.25 -7.69
C PHE A 414 -23.15 3.40 -8.56
N HIS A 415 -24.48 3.45 -8.77
CA HIS A 415 -25.12 4.52 -9.54
C HIS A 415 -24.99 5.86 -8.82
N GLU A 416 -25.14 5.86 -7.50
CA GLU A 416 -25.01 7.05 -6.66
C GLU A 416 -23.62 7.16 -6.00
N PRO A 417 -23.13 8.38 -5.69
CA PRO A 417 -21.82 8.62 -5.08
C PRO A 417 -21.82 8.34 -3.56
N LEU A 418 -22.04 7.11 -3.17
CA LEU A 418 -22.23 6.68 -1.77
C LEU A 418 -20.91 6.41 -1.03
N ILE A 419 -19.83 6.23 -1.76
CA ILE A 419 -18.57 5.69 -1.21
C ILE A 419 -17.72 6.83 -0.66
N ASP A 420 -17.98 7.20 0.57
CA ASP A 420 -17.21 8.17 1.33
C ASP A 420 -16.59 7.55 2.60
N LYS A 421 -15.97 8.40 3.43
CA LYS A 421 -15.36 7.97 4.69
C LYS A 421 -16.39 7.49 5.72
N GLU A 422 -17.58 8.05 5.74
CA GLU A 422 -18.63 7.67 6.66
C GLU A 422 -19.17 6.29 6.31
N PHE A 423 -19.44 6.05 5.04
CA PHE A 423 -19.84 4.73 4.53
C PHE A 423 -18.76 3.67 4.80
N PHE A 424 -17.49 3.98 4.57
CA PHE A 424 -16.37 3.10 4.89
C PHE A 424 -16.35 2.73 6.38
N MET A 425 -16.48 3.71 7.28
CA MET A 425 -16.51 3.48 8.73
C MET A 425 -17.74 2.68 9.17
N LYS A 426 -18.90 2.90 8.53
CA LYS A 426 -20.10 2.11 8.78
C LYS A 426 -19.90 0.62 8.47
N LEU A 427 -19.23 0.31 7.35
CA LEU A 427 -18.89 -1.08 7.01
C LEU A 427 -17.87 -1.69 7.97
N LEU A 428 -16.85 -0.94 8.39
CA LEU A 428 -15.88 -1.41 9.38
C LEU A 428 -16.55 -1.75 10.73
N GLN A 429 -17.55 -0.99 11.15
CA GLN A 429 -18.33 -1.30 12.35
C GLN A 429 -19.13 -2.60 12.21
N GLN A 430 -19.46 -3.01 10.97
CA GLN A 430 -20.05 -4.31 10.66
C GLN A 430 -19.00 -5.39 10.37
N GLN A 431 -17.72 -5.13 10.69
CA GLN A 431 -16.60 -6.04 10.46
C GLN A 431 -16.40 -6.43 8.98
N VAL A 432 -16.75 -5.52 8.05
CA VAL A 432 -16.54 -5.70 6.62
C VAL A 432 -15.55 -4.66 6.12
N LEU A 433 -14.41 -5.12 5.58
CA LEU A 433 -13.36 -4.29 5.03
C LEU A 433 -13.46 -4.23 3.51
N ILE A 434 -13.61 -3.02 2.97
CA ILE A 434 -13.57 -2.72 1.52
C ILE A 434 -12.38 -1.84 1.18
N ASN A 435 -12.04 -1.77 -0.11
CA ASN A 435 -11.13 -0.75 -0.63
C ASN A 435 -11.93 0.27 -1.45
N PRO A 436 -12.20 1.46 -0.91
CA PRO A 436 -13.02 2.47 -1.58
C PRO A 436 -12.30 3.12 -2.76
N GLY A 437 -13.06 3.58 -3.76
CA GLY A 437 -12.54 4.20 -4.98
C GLY A 437 -11.65 5.40 -4.73
N TYR A 438 -12.00 6.22 -3.75
CA TYR A 438 -11.27 7.46 -3.44
C TYR A 438 -9.81 7.27 -2.96
N ILE A 439 -9.37 6.04 -2.62
CA ILE A 439 -7.94 5.80 -2.37
C ILE A 439 -7.13 5.62 -3.67
N TYR A 440 -7.79 5.35 -4.79
CA TYR A 440 -7.19 5.19 -6.12
C TYR A 440 -7.39 6.41 -7.02
N ASP A 441 -8.50 7.15 -6.81
CA ASP A 441 -8.83 8.43 -7.41
C ASP A 441 -9.59 9.27 -6.38
N PRO A 442 -9.00 10.36 -5.83
CA PRO A 442 -9.63 11.16 -4.78
C PRO A 442 -11.02 11.74 -5.11
N GLN A 443 -11.38 11.77 -6.39
CA GLN A 443 -12.70 12.23 -6.85
C GLN A 443 -13.72 11.09 -7.02
N ASP A 444 -13.31 9.85 -6.81
CA ASP A 444 -14.17 8.68 -7.04
C ASP A 444 -14.92 8.28 -5.77
N HIS A 445 -16.18 8.64 -5.72
CA HIS A 445 -17.13 8.25 -4.67
C HIS A 445 -18.16 7.21 -5.12
N HIS A 446 -17.99 6.65 -6.33
CA HIS A 446 -18.91 5.66 -6.88
C HIS A 446 -18.42 4.22 -6.79
N HIS A 447 -17.11 4.00 -6.65
CA HIS A 447 -16.56 2.66 -6.80
C HIS A 447 -16.01 2.07 -5.50
N ILE A 448 -16.02 0.74 -5.48
CA ILE A 448 -15.17 -0.06 -4.58
C ILE A 448 -14.37 -1.06 -5.40
N ARG A 449 -13.14 -1.36 -4.94
CA ARG A 449 -12.40 -2.53 -5.39
C ARG A 449 -12.85 -3.73 -4.57
N LEU A 450 -13.63 -4.61 -5.19
CA LEU A 450 -14.09 -5.86 -4.60
C LEU A 450 -13.10 -6.97 -4.96
N SER A 451 -12.58 -7.69 -3.97
CA SER A 451 -11.72 -8.85 -4.14
C SER A 451 -12.51 -10.14 -3.93
N TYR A 452 -12.38 -11.07 -4.89
CA TYR A 452 -12.89 -12.43 -4.76
C TYR A 452 -11.78 -13.45 -4.41
N ALA A 453 -10.54 -12.98 -4.23
CA ALA A 453 -9.39 -13.85 -4.06
C ALA A 453 -9.11 -14.25 -2.62
N TYR A 454 -9.52 -13.45 -1.63
CA TYR A 454 -9.14 -13.64 -0.22
C TYR A 454 -10.24 -14.30 0.63
N ALA A 455 -11.40 -13.67 0.77
CA ALA A 455 -12.48 -14.13 1.62
C ALA A 455 -13.00 -15.52 1.21
N THR A 456 -13.40 -16.38 2.13
CA THR A 456 -14.04 -17.67 1.83
C THR A 456 -15.35 -17.48 1.08
N TYR A 457 -15.97 -18.55 0.55
CA TYR A 457 -17.28 -18.44 -0.11
C TYR A 457 -18.37 -17.95 0.84
N ASP A 458 -18.35 -18.41 2.09
CA ASP A 458 -19.30 -17.98 3.11
C ASP A 458 -19.10 -16.51 3.49
N GLU A 459 -17.85 -16.08 3.68
CA GLU A 459 -17.50 -14.68 3.94
C GLU A 459 -17.85 -13.77 2.76
N LEU A 460 -17.63 -14.21 1.49
CA LEU A 460 -18.06 -13.47 0.31
C LEU A 460 -19.58 -13.27 0.29
N GLN A 461 -20.34 -14.32 0.60
CA GLN A 461 -21.80 -14.26 0.66
C GLN A 461 -22.27 -13.33 1.77
N GLU A 462 -21.75 -13.48 2.98
CA GLU A 462 -22.11 -12.68 4.16
C GLU A 462 -21.69 -11.21 3.97
N GLY A 463 -20.43 -10.97 3.60
CA GLY A 463 -19.89 -9.62 3.43
C GLY A 463 -20.61 -8.84 2.33
N LEU A 464 -20.93 -9.48 1.19
CA LEU A 464 -21.74 -8.86 0.13
C LEU A 464 -23.19 -8.63 0.56
N GLN A 465 -23.74 -9.45 1.43
CA GLN A 465 -25.08 -9.22 2.00
C GLN A 465 -25.10 -8.01 2.93
N ILE A 466 -24.08 -7.87 3.79
CA ILE A 466 -23.91 -6.70 4.67
C ILE A 466 -23.68 -5.43 3.82
N LEU A 467 -22.82 -5.50 2.82
CA LEU A 467 -22.57 -4.39 1.89
C LEU A 467 -23.86 -3.93 1.21
N HIS A 468 -24.64 -4.87 0.65
CA HIS A 468 -25.92 -4.58 0.01
C HIS A 468 -26.90 -3.87 0.97
N LYS A 469 -27.04 -4.37 2.20
CA LYS A 469 -27.88 -3.76 3.23
C LYS A 469 -27.47 -2.31 3.51
N CYS A 470 -26.15 -2.07 3.72
CA CYS A 470 -25.63 -0.73 3.99
C CYS A 470 -25.87 0.25 2.81
N VAL A 471 -25.73 -0.25 1.56
CA VAL A 471 -26.02 0.55 0.37
C VAL A 471 -27.51 0.90 0.27
N VAL A 472 -28.40 -0.06 0.45
CA VAL A 472 -29.86 0.19 0.42
C VAL A 472 -30.26 1.18 1.50
N GLU A 473 -29.73 1.07 2.71
CA GLU A 473 -29.97 2.02 3.80
C GLU A 473 -29.48 3.43 3.45
N ALA A 474 -28.32 3.55 2.78
CA ALA A 474 -27.80 4.86 2.35
C ALA A 474 -28.59 5.49 1.19
N LEU A 475 -29.20 4.66 0.32
CA LEU A 475 -30.08 5.14 -0.76
C LEU A 475 -31.46 5.65 -0.28
N LEU A 476 -31.86 5.27 0.94
CA LEU A 476 -33.14 5.66 1.55
C LEU A 476 -33.03 6.96 2.38
N GLN A 477 -31.80 7.41 2.65
CA GLN A 477 -31.48 8.65 3.36
C GLN A 477 -31.35 9.83 2.38
#